data_5b9a3f32ccf342aa89221dc455a65f0c
#
_entry.id   5b9a3f32ccf342aa89221dc455a65f0c
#
_cell.length_a   1.000
_cell.length_b   1.000
_cell.length_c   1.000
_cell.angle_alpha   90.00
_cell.angle_beta   90.00
_cell.angle_gamma   90.00
#
_symmetry.space_group_name_H-M   'P 1'
#
loop_
_entity.id
_entity.type
_entity.pdbx_description
1 polymer ?
#
loop_
_entity_poly.entity_id
_entity_poly.type
_entity_poly.pdbx_seq_one_letter_code
_entity_poly.pdbx_strand_id
1 'polypeptide(L)'
;MTSGGRGTRIHRGETACHALVSTVCGWHLWEMASTRNKYRNRATPLEARLGVEVGHAVANMGMKREQANEITLKLLATYEDEAATASKGKEYHECYDVHKALPIQEHYDMYRKVKDEIADMGVEFPF
;
A
#
# COMPACT_ATOMS: atom_id res chain seq x y z
N MET A 1 12.39 1.59 -0.72
CA MET A 1 12.32 0.73 -1.93
C MET A 1 11.44 -0.46 -1.57
N THR A 2 10.41 -0.73 -2.33
CA THR A 2 9.49 -1.85 -2.04
C THR A 2 10.04 -3.16 -2.62
N SER A 3 9.87 -4.28 -1.90
CA SER A 3 10.30 -5.61 -2.36
C SER A 3 9.25 -6.29 -3.22
N GLY A 4 7.97 -6.01 -2.99
CA GLY A 4 6.87 -6.55 -3.75
C GLY A 4 6.62 -5.86 -5.08
N GLY A 5 6.21 -6.62 -6.07
CA GLY A 5 5.75 -6.11 -7.35
C GLY A 5 4.35 -5.50 -7.24
N ARG A 6 4.07 -4.60 -8.17
CA ARG A 6 2.81 -3.88 -8.24
C ARG A 6 1.62 -4.80 -8.41
N GLY A 7 0.49 -4.43 -7.82
CA GLY A 7 -0.70 -5.23 -7.80
C GLY A 7 -0.61 -6.43 -6.87
N THR A 8 0.51 -6.61 -6.16
CA THR A 8 0.66 -7.66 -5.17
C THR A 8 0.26 -7.17 -3.78
N ARG A 9 -0.15 -8.09 -2.93
CA ARG A 9 -0.45 -7.84 -1.51
C ARG A 9 0.77 -7.26 -0.77
N ILE A 10 1.97 -7.74 -1.08
CA ILE A 10 3.24 -7.31 -0.48
C ILE A 10 3.46 -5.82 -0.72
N HIS A 11 3.41 -5.38 -1.98
CA HIS A 11 3.65 -3.97 -2.32
C HIS A 11 2.67 -3.02 -1.62
N ARG A 12 1.41 -3.42 -1.48
CA ARG A 12 0.40 -2.63 -0.78
C ARG A 12 0.61 -2.62 0.72
N GLY A 13 1.00 -3.75 1.30
CA GLY A 13 1.40 -3.83 2.71
C GLY A 13 2.57 -2.91 3.02
N GLU A 14 3.62 -2.91 2.19
CA GLU A 14 4.78 -2.01 2.32
C GLU A 14 4.37 -0.53 2.19
N THR A 15 3.47 -0.21 1.24
CA THR A 15 2.93 1.14 1.07
C THR A 15 2.17 1.61 2.31
N ALA A 16 1.32 0.76 2.87
CA ALA A 16 0.56 1.05 4.08
C ALA A 16 1.48 1.26 5.29
N CYS A 17 2.48 0.39 5.49
CA CYS A 17 3.47 0.53 6.56
C CYS A 17 4.20 1.86 6.46
N HIS A 18 4.67 2.22 5.27
CA HIS A 18 5.38 3.48 5.05
C HIS A 18 4.50 4.70 5.36
N ALA A 19 3.28 4.73 4.84
CA ALA A 19 2.35 5.83 5.07
C ALA A 19 1.99 5.98 6.56
N LEU A 20 1.75 4.87 7.25
CA LEU A 20 1.42 4.82 8.66
C LEU A 20 2.57 5.34 9.53
N VAL A 21 3.77 4.82 9.35
CA VAL A 21 4.95 5.24 10.12
C VAL A 21 5.33 6.68 9.83
N SER A 22 5.34 7.10 8.57
CA SER A 22 5.68 8.49 8.19
C SER A 22 4.71 9.48 8.82
N THR A 23 3.40 9.20 8.78
CA THR A 23 2.38 10.09 9.33
C THR A 23 2.50 10.22 10.84
N VAL A 24 2.64 9.11 11.56
CA VAL A 24 2.76 9.11 13.03
C VAL A 24 4.05 9.78 13.50
N CYS A 25 5.13 9.69 12.72
CA CYS A 25 6.39 10.37 13.00
C CYS A 25 6.41 11.86 12.58
N GLY A 26 5.32 12.37 12.02
CA GLY A 26 5.22 13.77 11.59
C GLY A 26 5.97 14.07 10.29
N TRP A 27 6.23 13.06 9.48
CA TRP A 27 6.85 13.22 8.17
C TRP A 27 5.78 13.45 7.10
N HIS A 28 6.20 14.08 6.00
CA HIS A 28 5.35 14.18 4.82
C HIS A 28 5.16 12.81 4.17
N LEU A 29 3.98 12.60 3.59
CA LEU A 29 3.73 11.45 2.72
C LEU A 29 4.51 11.63 1.42
N TRP A 30 5.37 10.68 1.14
CA TRP A 30 6.12 10.61 -0.11
C TRP A 30 5.47 9.62 -1.06
N GLU A 31 5.57 9.91 -2.33
CA GLU A 31 5.13 8.97 -3.35
C GLU A 31 5.89 7.65 -3.22
N MET A 32 5.15 6.55 -3.23
CA MET A 32 5.75 5.23 -3.10
C MET A 32 6.39 4.81 -4.41
N ALA A 33 7.69 4.60 -4.38
CA ALA A 33 8.43 4.11 -5.53
C ALA A 33 7.98 2.70 -5.90
N SER A 34 7.82 2.47 -7.19
CA SER A 34 7.55 1.14 -7.72
C SER A 34 8.69 0.16 -7.40
N THR A 35 8.38 -1.12 -7.46
CA THR A 35 9.27 -2.24 -7.22
C THR A 35 10.67 -2.01 -7.75
N ARG A 36 11.63 -1.88 -6.83
CA ARG A 36 13.07 -1.76 -7.10
C ARG A 36 13.47 -0.63 -8.03
N ASN A 37 12.59 0.32 -8.35
CA ASN A 37 12.83 1.44 -9.28
C ASN A 37 13.47 1.03 -10.64
N LYS A 38 13.49 -0.26 -10.93
CA LYS A 38 14.26 -0.87 -12.03
C LYS A 38 13.40 -1.18 -13.26
N TYR A 39 12.09 -1.25 -13.06
CA TYR A 39 11.15 -1.65 -14.11
C TYR A 39 10.23 -0.50 -14.48
N ARG A 40 10.14 -0.21 -15.78
CA ARG A 40 9.25 0.83 -16.31
C ARG A 40 7.78 0.43 -16.19
N ASN A 41 6.89 1.41 -16.22
CA ASN A 41 5.43 1.24 -16.26
C ASN A 41 4.83 0.38 -15.14
N ARG A 42 5.44 0.44 -13.95
CA ARG A 42 4.99 -0.35 -12.80
C ARG A 42 4.48 0.47 -11.61
N ALA A 43 3.99 1.72 -11.83
CA ALA A 43 3.25 2.52 -10.85
C ALA A 43 1.80 2.67 -11.28
N THR A 44 0.86 2.40 -10.36
CA THR A 44 -0.56 2.61 -10.62
C THR A 44 -1.15 3.60 -9.62
N PRO A 45 -2.21 4.33 -10.00
CA PRO A 45 -2.86 5.27 -9.11
C PRO A 45 -3.41 4.64 -7.83
N LEU A 46 -3.79 3.37 -7.83
CA LEU A 46 -4.36 2.71 -6.64
C LEU A 46 -3.33 2.52 -5.52
N GLU A 47 -2.05 2.31 -5.82
CA GLU A 47 -1.02 2.24 -4.79
C GLU A 47 -0.80 3.62 -4.15
N ALA A 48 -0.72 4.67 -4.95
CA ALA A 48 -0.62 6.04 -4.45
C ALA A 48 -1.84 6.42 -3.60
N ARG A 49 -3.03 6.08 -4.08
CA ARG A 49 -4.29 6.29 -3.37
C ARG A 49 -4.30 5.59 -2.01
N LEU A 50 -3.90 4.32 -1.95
CA LEU A 50 -3.83 3.57 -0.70
C LEU A 50 -2.92 4.26 0.34
N GLY A 51 -1.73 4.69 -0.09
CA GLY A 51 -0.80 5.40 0.79
C GLY A 51 -1.39 6.68 1.36
N VAL A 52 -2.06 7.48 0.52
CA VAL A 52 -2.73 8.72 0.95
C VAL A 52 -3.89 8.44 1.89
N GLU A 53 -4.73 7.45 1.59
CA GLU A 53 -5.89 7.09 2.42
C GLU A 53 -5.44 6.58 3.80
N VAL A 54 -4.40 5.75 3.87
CA VAL A 54 -3.82 5.30 5.15
C VAL A 54 -3.26 6.49 5.94
N GLY A 55 -2.49 7.36 5.30
CA GLY A 55 -1.93 8.53 5.96
C GLY A 55 -3.00 9.47 6.53
N HIS A 56 -4.06 9.75 5.76
CA HIS A 56 -5.18 10.57 6.22
C HIS A 56 -5.96 9.91 7.35
N ALA A 57 -6.24 8.61 7.26
CA ALA A 57 -6.93 7.87 8.31
C ALA A 57 -6.14 7.93 9.63
N VAL A 58 -4.85 7.65 9.58
CA VAL A 58 -3.94 7.67 10.73
C VAL A 58 -3.86 9.07 11.37
N ALA A 59 -3.77 10.12 10.55
CA ALA A 59 -3.76 11.50 11.03
C ALA A 59 -5.09 11.88 11.70
N ASN A 60 -6.21 11.52 11.09
CA ASN A 60 -7.55 11.83 11.62
C ASN A 60 -7.84 11.10 12.94
N MET A 61 -7.33 9.87 13.10
CA MET A 61 -7.46 9.11 14.35
C MET A 61 -6.61 9.67 15.48
N GLY A 62 -5.60 10.48 15.18
CA GLY A 62 -4.58 10.86 16.16
C GLY A 62 -3.82 9.64 16.70
N MET A 63 -3.50 8.68 15.83
CA MET A 63 -2.85 7.42 16.19
C MET A 63 -1.52 7.66 16.90
N LYS A 64 -1.29 6.94 18.01
CA LYS A 64 -0.04 6.99 18.76
C LYS A 64 1.02 6.07 18.17
N ARG A 65 2.28 6.36 18.45
CA ARG A 65 3.42 5.59 17.94
C ARG A 65 3.39 4.11 18.33
N GLU A 66 2.97 3.81 19.55
CA GLU A 66 2.86 2.43 20.06
C GLU A 66 1.84 1.63 19.24
N GLN A 67 0.68 2.21 18.98
CA GLN A 67 -0.36 1.62 18.15
C GLN A 67 0.09 1.44 16.70
N ALA A 68 0.75 2.46 16.14
CA ALA A 68 1.31 2.39 14.80
C ALA A 68 2.37 1.29 14.68
N ASN A 69 3.23 1.14 15.68
CA ASN A 69 4.24 0.09 15.72
C ASN A 69 3.60 -1.30 15.74
N GLU A 70 2.57 -1.50 16.55
CA GLU A 70 1.83 -2.77 16.62
C GLU A 70 1.22 -3.15 15.27
N ILE A 71 0.55 -2.21 14.61
CA ILE A 71 -0.05 -2.44 13.29
C ILE A 71 1.04 -2.73 12.24
N THR A 72 2.14 -1.98 12.27
CA THR A 72 3.28 -2.19 11.36
C THR A 72 3.86 -3.59 11.51
N LEU A 73 4.04 -4.08 12.73
CA LEU A 73 4.53 -5.44 12.98
C LEU A 73 3.55 -6.50 12.47
N LYS A 74 2.24 -6.30 12.65
CA LYS A 74 1.21 -7.19 12.09
C LYS A 74 1.26 -7.22 10.56
N LEU A 75 1.35 -6.06 9.93
CA LEU A 75 1.48 -5.97 8.47
C LEU A 75 2.75 -6.65 7.97
N LEU A 76 3.90 -6.39 8.61
CA LEU A 76 5.17 -7.00 8.26
C LEU A 76 5.08 -8.52 8.32
N ALA A 77 4.52 -9.08 9.38
CA ALA A 77 4.34 -10.52 9.54
C ALA A 77 3.50 -11.18 8.43
N THR A 78 2.66 -10.40 7.72
CA THR A 78 1.85 -10.93 6.62
C THR A 78 2.62 -11.14 5.31
N TYR A 79 3.80 -10.53 5.15
CA TYR A 79 4.54 -10.58 3.88
C TYR A 79 6.06 -10.75 4.03
N GLU A 80 6.60 -10.75 5.25
CA GLU A 80 8.05 -10.80 5.49
C GLU A 80 8.70 -12.02 4.84
N ASP A 81 8.12 -13.19 5.03
CA ASP A 81 8.65 -14.44 4.49
C ASP A 81 8.64 -14.50 2.95
N GLU A 82 7.72 -13.79 2.33
CA GLU A 82 7.55 -13.76 0.88
C GLU A 82 8.33 -12.62 0.21
N ALA A 83 8.86 -11.67 0.98
CA ALA A 83 9.49 -10.46 0.46
C ALA A 83 10.71 -10.75 -0.43
N ALA A 84 11.50 -11.76 -0.09
CA ALA A 84 12.70 -12.15 -0.85
C ALA A 84 12.36 -12.72 -2.23
N THR A 85 11.25 -13.44 -2.35
CA THR A 85 10.76 -14.10 -3.57
C THR A 85 9.61 -13.37 -4.24
N ALA A 86 9.34 -12.15 -3.79
CA ALA A 86 8.20 -11.36 -4.24
C ALA A 86 8.17 -11.16 -5.76
N SER A 87 7.00 -11.33 -6.34
CA SER A 87 6.74 -11.12 -7.77
C SER A 87 7.09 -9.71 -8.20
N LYS A 88 7.58 -9.56 -9.42
CA LYS A 88 7.81 -8.26 -10.07
C LYS A 88 6.52 -7.46 -10.29
N GLY A 89 5.37 -8.10 -10.13
CA GLY A 89 4.05 -7.50 -10.35
C GLY A 89 3.70 -7.36 -11.83
N LYS A 90 2.56 -6.73 -12.06
CA LYS A 90 1.99 -6.50 -13.40
C LYS A 90 2.38 -5.12 -13.94
N GLU A 91 2.35 -4.92 -15.24
CA GLU A 91 2.54 -3.61 -15.86
C GLU A 91 1.25 -2.77 -15.80
N TYR A 92 1.35 -1.46 -16.03
CA TYR A 92 0.20 -0.56 -15.91
C TYR A 92 -1.00 -1.00 -16.78
N HIS A 93 -0.75 -1.39 -18.01
CA HIS A 93 -1.80 -1.83 -18.95
C HIS A 93 -2.46 -3.17 -18.58
N GLU A 94 -1.83 -3.96 -17.71
CA GLU A 94 -2.42 -5.18 -17.16
C GLU A 94 -3.30 -4.91 -15.91
N CYS A 95 -3.15 -3.74 -15.32
CA CYS A 95 -3.89 -3.32 -14.12
C CYS A 95 -4.98 -2.30 -14.41
N TYR A 96 -4.88 -1.58 -15.52
CA TYR A 96 -5.78 -0.49 -15.92
C TYR A 96 -6.23 -0.63 -17.37
N ASP A 97 -7.51 -0.33 -17.61
CA ASP A 97 -7.99 -0.02 -18.96
C ASP A 97 -7.44 1.36 -19.33
N VAL A 98 -6.45 1.39 -20.23
CA VAL A 98 -5.73 2.61 -20.61
C VAL A 98 -6.65 3.64 -21.28
N HIS A 99 -7.66 3.19 -22.01
CA HIS A 99 -8.60 4.07 -22.71
C HIS A 99 -9.60 4.74 -21.77
N LYS A 100 -10.03 4.01 -20.75
CA LYS A 100 -10.98 4.51 -19.75
C LYS A 100 -10.30 5.13 -18.54
N ALA A 101 -9.00 4.93 -18.38
CA ALA A 101 -8.24 5.31 -17.19
C ALA A 101 -8.82 4.73 -15.89
N LEU A 102 -9.39 3.54 -15.96
CA LEU A 102 -10.00 2.84 -14.84
C LEU A 102 -9.25 1.55 -14.51
N PRO A 103 -9.16 1.18 -13.23
CA PRO A 103 -8.58 -0.09 -12.84
C PRO A 103 -9.44 -1.25 -13.37
N ILE A 104 -8.78 -2.34 -13.77
CA ILE A 104 -9.50 -3.60 -14.03
C ILE A 104 -10.06 -4.15 -12.71
N GLN A 105 -11.14 -4.91 -12.79
CA GLN A 105 -11.88 -5.38 -11.61
C GLN A 105 -10.98 -6.15 -10.62
N GLU A 106 -10.18 -7.10 -11.10
CA GLU A 106 -9.25 -7.87 -10.27
C GLU A 106 -8.29 -6.98 -9.46
N HIS A 107 -7.77 -5.91 -10.10
CA HIS A 107 -6.84 -4.99 -9.45
C HIS A 107 -7.54 -4.13 -8.38
N TYR A 108 -8.78 -3.72 -8.65
CA TYR A 108 -9.60 -2.99 -7.71
C TYR A 108 -10.03 -3.86 -6.52
N ASP A 109 -10.42 -5.11 -6.76
CA ASP A 109 -10.81 -6.04 -5.70
C ASP A 109 -9.63 -6.34 -4.76
N MET A 110 -8.43 -6.50 -5.30
CA MET A 110 -7.22 -6.64 -4.50
C MET A 110 -6.94 -5.39 -3.66
N TYR A 111 -7.14 -4.20 -4.20
CA TYR A 111 -7.02 -2.96 -3.45
C TYR A 111 -8.00 -2.91 -2.28
N ARG A 112 -9.27 -3.25 -2.51
CA ARG A 112 -10.29 -3.27 -1.46
C ARG A 112 -9.96 -4.29 -0.38
N LYS A 113 -9.57 -5.49 -0.76
CA LYS A 113 -9.18 -6.53 0.18
C LYS A 113 -8.05 -6.09 1.11
N VAL A 114 -7.00 -5.48 0.58
CA VAL A 114 -5.89 -4.98 1.41
C VAL A 114 -6.35 -3.83 2.31
N LYS A 115 -7.21 -2.94 1.82
CA LYS A 115 -7.78 -1.87 2.64
C LYS A 115 -8.61 -2.41 3.80
N ASP A 116 -9.42 -3.43 3.56
CA ASP A 116 -10.22 -4.11 4.60
C ASP A 116 -9.31 -4.80 5.64
N GLU A 117 -8.25 -5.48 5.20
CA GLU A 117 -7.25 -6.09 6.09
C GLU A 117 -6.57 -5.03 7.00
N ILE A 118 -6.26 -3.86 6.46
CA ILE A 118 -5.67 -2.75 7.23
C ILE A 118 -6.69 -2.18 8.23
N ALA A 119 -7.96 -2.07 7.82
CA ALA A 119 -9.04 -1.65 8.70
C ALA A 119 -9.23 -2.61 9.87
N ASP A 120 -9.20 -3.91 9.62
CA ASP A 120 -9.30 -4.96 10.65
C ASP A 120 -8.13 -4.91 11.66
N MET A 121 -6.98 -4.37 11.26
CA MET A 121 -5.84 -4.14 12.14
C MET A 121 -5.99 -2.89 13.02
N GLY A 122 -7.02 -2.08 12.80
CA GLY A 122 -7.35 -0.93 13.64
C GLY A 122 -7.17 0.45 12.98
N VAL A 123 -7.06 0.53 11.66
CA VAL A 123 -7.05 1.80 10.92
C VAL A 123 -8.48 2.14 10.48
N GLU A 124 -9.02 3.23 11.01
CA GLU A 124 -10.37 3.69 10.68
C GLU A 124 -10.36 4.59 9.44
N PHE A 125 -10.80 4.05 8.32
CA PHE A 125 -10.93 4.82 7.09
C PHE A 125 -12.22 5.65 7.10
N PRO A 126 -12.15 6.97 6.92
CA PRO A 126 -13.34 7.84 6.92
C PRO A 126 -14.13 7.79 5.60
N PHE A 127 -13.66 7.00 4.63
CA PHE A 127 -14.22 6.92 3.27
C PHE A 127 -13.97 5.54 2.63
#